data_ddd05a2b5a4fef898413295edd84eedf
#
_entry.id   ddd05a2b5a4fef898413295edd84eedf
#
_cell.length_a   1.000
_cell.length_b   1.000
_cell.length_c   1.000
_cell.angle_alpha   90.00
_cell.angle_beta   90.00
_cell.angle_gamma   90.00
#
_symmetry.space_group_name_H-M   'P 1'
#
loop_
_entity.id
_entity.type
_entity.pdbx_description
1 polymer ?
#
loop_
_entity_poly.entity_id
_entity_poly.type
_entity_poly.pdbx_seq_one_letter_code
_entity_poly.pdbx_strand_id
1 'polypeptide(L)'
;MNLTEWAEANGVHRQTAYRWFREGTLPVPAERVGPRTILVNIEANSSPSVTDGVGLYARVSSHDQKDDLARQTARLSRWAAKAGHRVVRIESEIASGMNGARTKARRLLADPDVTTVVVEHKDRLGRMNVELIEAALSATGRRLVVLDDGEVDDDLVRDIVEVLTSFCARLYGRRSAKNRAKKALEAAAAYE
;
A
#
# COMPACT_ATOMS: atom_id res chain seq x y z
N MET A 1 -20.47 24.82 9.34
CA MET A 1 -20.33 25.92 10.35
C MET A 1 -19.85 27.19 9.67
N ASN A 2 -19.94 28.34 10.33
CA ASN A 2 -19.37 29.57 9.76
C ASN A 2 -17.86 29.69 10.03
N LEU A 3 -17.19 30.58 9.26
CA LEU A 3 -15.72 30.74 9.35
C LEU A 3 -15.23 31.22 10.74
N THR A 4 -16.06 31.97 11.48
CA THR A 4 -15.73 32.43 12.82
C THR A 4 -15.76 31.27 13.81
N GLU A 5 -16.82 30.47 13.78
CA GLU A 5 -16.95 29.25 14.59
C GLU A 5 -15.82 28.26 14.31
N TRP A 6 -15.46 28.11 13.03
CA TRP A 6 -14.36 27.26 12.64
C TRP A 6 -13.00 27.77 13.22
N ALA A 7 -12.77 29.08 13.14
CA ALA A 7 -11.55 29.67 13.67
C ALA A 7 -11.43 29.44 15.19
N GLU A 8 -12.52 29.66 15.95
CA GLU A 8 -12.57 29.42 17.39
C GLU A 8 -12.30 27.96 17.74
N ALA A 9 -12.96 27.02 17.01
CA ALA A 9 -12.80 25.59 17.24
C ALA A 9 -11.36 25.08 16.95
N ASN A 10 -10.62 25.79 16.07
CA ASN A 10 -9.24 25.44 15.71
C ASN A 10 -8.16 26.32 16.38
N GLY A 11 -8.53 27.15 17.37
CA GLY A 11 -7.59 28.04 18.08
C GLY A 11 -6.98 29.13 17.20
N VAL A 12 -7.61 29.49 16.07
CA VAL A 12 -7.14 30.50 15.14
C VAL A 12 -7.91 31.80 15.34
N HIS A 13 -7.19 32.93 15.42
CA HIS A 13 -7.86 34.22 15.52
C HIS A 13 -8.71 34.49 14.27
N ARG A 14 -9.94 34.97 14.44
CA ARG A 14 -10.92 35.19 13.35
C ARG A 14 -10.32 36.02 12.19
N GLN A 15 -9.56 37.08 12.47
CA GLN A 15 -8.95 37.92 11.43
C GLN A 15 -7.95 37.15 10.57
N THR A 16 -7.23 36.20 11.16
CA THR A 16 -6.30 35.29 10.44
C THR A 16 -7.08 34.36 9.51
N ALA A 17 -8.17 33.76 9.98
CA ALA A 17 -9.03 32.91 9.16
C ALA A 17 -9.64 33.66 7.97
N TYR A 18 -10.13 34.89 8.19
CA TYR A 18 -10.65 35.74 7.11
C TYR A 18 -9.57 36.21 6.12
N ARG A 19 -8.34 36.40 6.57
CA ARG A 19 -7.18 36.67 5.71
C ARG A 19 -6.88 35.47 4.84
N TRP A 20 -6.75 34.28 5.42
CA TRP A 20 -6.52 33.03 4.70
C TRP A 20 -7.61 32.75 3.64
N PHE A 21 -8.87 33.03 3.99
CA PHE A 21 -9.95 32.90 3.00
C PHE A 21 -9.77 33.82 1.80
N ARG A 22 -9.38 35.08 2.02
CA ARG A 22 -9.15 36.04 0.94
C ARG A 22 -7.93 35.69 0.08
N GLU A 23 -6.91 35.12 0.68
CA GLU A 23 -5.66 34.71 0.05
C GLU A 23 -5.76 33.31 -0.59
N GLY A 24 -6.86 32.61 -0.41
CA GLY A 24 -7.04 31.23 -0.91
C GLY A 24 -6.17 30.18 -0.20
N THR A 25 -5.63 30.53 0.97
CA THR A 25 -4.73 29.68 1.78
C THR A 25 -5.41 29.01 2.95
N LEU A 26 -6.76 29.11 3.04
CA LEU A 26 -7.52 28.45 4.11
C LEU A 26 -7.38 26.93 3.98
N PRO A 27 -7.03 26.20 5.06
CA PRO A 27 -6.78 24.74 5.00
C PRO A 27 -8.03 23.89 4.84
N VAL A 28 -9.20 24.53 4.76
CA VAL A 28 -10.50 23.86 4.58
C VAL A 28 -11.31 24.56 3.49
N PRO A 29 -12.12 23.83 2.70
CA PRO A 29 -12.99 24.44 1.70
C PRO A 29 -13.99 25.37 2.37
N ALA A 30 -14.09 26.57 1.84
CA ALA A 30 -15.07 27.55 2.33
C ALA A 30 -15.64 28.34 1.17
N GLU A 31 -16.93 28.64 1.26
CA GLU A 31 -17.68 29.37 0.25
C GLU A 31 -18.37 30.59 0.87
N ARG A 32 -18.40 31.71 0.12
CA ARG A 32 -19.13 32.90 0.50
C ARG A 32 -20.59 32.75 0.08
N VAL A 33 -21.48 32.54 1.06
CA VAL A 33 -22.93 32.35 0.83
C VAL A 33 -23.72 33.67 0.91
N GLY A 34 -23.08 34.76 1.37
CA GLY A 34 -23.71 36.06 1.49
C GLY A 34 -22.72 37.18 1.78
N PRO A 35 -23.20 38.43 1.88
CA PRO A 35 -22.32 39.60 2.04
C PRO A 35 -21.38 39.52 3.26
N ARG A 36 -21.83 38.85 4.32
CA ARG A 36 -21.11 38.74 5.60
C ARG A 36 -20.90 37.30 6.06
N THR A 37 -21.38 36.30 5.31
CA THR A 37 -21.37 34.89 5.73
C THR A 37 -20.45 34.06 4.84
N ILE A 38 -19.46 33.47 5.43
CA ILE A 38 -18.57 32.46 4.81
C ILE A 38 -18.87 31.15 5.55
N LEU A 39 -19.35 30.14 4.82
CA LEU A 39 -19.53 28.79 5.34
C LEU A 39 -18.27 27.97 5.08
N VAL A 40 -17.81 27.33 6.12
CA VAL A 40 -16.75 26.31 6.05
C VAL A 40 -17.42 24.95 5.91
N ASN A 41 -17.10 24.26 4.86
CA ASN A 41 -17.56 22.90 4.64
C ASN A 41 -16.57 21.91 5.29
N ILE A 42 -16.85 21.54 6.54
CA ILE A 42 -16.05 20.56 7.27
C ILE A 42 -16.23 19.16 6.68
N GLU A 43 -17.41 18.89 6.10
CA GLU A 43 -17.70 17.60 5.46
C GLU A 43 -16.96 17.43 4.13
N ALA A 44 -16.50 18.51 3.51
CA ALA A 44 -15.66 18.44 2.30
C ALA A 44 -14.19 18.12 2.62
N ASN A 45 -13.78 18.22 3.89
CA ASN A 45 -12.49 17.64 4.37
C ASN A 45 -12.64 16.21 4.91
N SER A 46 -13.86 15.76 5.22
CA SER A 46 -14.18 14.37 5.01
C SER A 46 -14.28 14.23 3.49
N SER A 47 -13.22 13.76 2.85
CA SER A 47 -13.28 13.10 1.54
C SER A 47 -14.61 12.37 1.48
N PRO A 48 -15.38 12.41 0.35
CA PRO A 48 -16.62 11.67 0.24
C PRO A 48 -16.35 10.35 0.90
N SER A 49 -17.20 9.89 1.80
CA SER A 49 -16.99 8.64 2.54
C SER A 49 -16.70 7.57 1.47
N VAL A 50 -15.45 7.49 1.10
CA VAL A 50 -14.93 6.38 0.35
C VAL A 50 -15.26 5.27 1.29
N THR A 51 -16.32 4.55 1.01
CA THR A 51 -16.72 3.38 1.76
C THR A 51 -15.43 2.60 1.95
N ASP A 52 -14.90 2.57 3.20
CA ASP A 52 -13.59 2.03 3.53
C ASP A 52 -13.48 0.60 2.98
N GLY A 53 -13.19 0.51 1.70
CA GLY A 53 -13.05 -0.74 0.98
C GLY A 53 -11.67 -1.30 1.25
N VAL A 54 -11.60 -2.38 2.03
CA VAL A 54 -10.35 -3.04 2.33
C VAL A 54 -10.07 -4.13 1.31
N GLY A 55 -8.88 -4.06 0.71
CA GLY A 55 -8.31 -5.12 -0.11
C GLY A 55 -7.23 -5.87 0.67
N LEU A 56 -7.39 -7.17 0.84
CA LEU A 56 -6.44 -8.05 1.50
C LEU A 56 -5.54 -8.72 0.47
N TYR A 57 -4.24 -8.71 0.70
CA TYR A 57 -3.29 -9.36 -0.20
C TYR A 57 -2.31 -10.25 0.56
N ALA A 58 -2.20 -11.49 0.11
CA ALA A 58 -1.26 -12.48 0.61
C ALA A 58 -0.39 -13.04 -0.52
N ARG A 59 0.88 -13.34 -0.25
CA ARG A 59 1.81 -13.89 -1.21
C ARG A 59 2.80 -14.84 -0.56
N VAL A 60 3.13 -15.91 -1.28
CA VAL A 60 4.28 -16.76 -1.02
C VAL A 60 5.10 -16.93 -2.29
N SER A 61 6.38 -17.27 -2.16
CA SER A 61 7.30 -17.37 -3.29
C SER A 61 7.22 -18.71 -4.02
N SER A 62 6.65 -19.74 -3.39
CA SER A 62 6.63 -21.10 -3.96
C SER A 62 5.41 -21.92 -3.57
N HIS A 63 5.18 -23.02 -4.32
CA HIS A 63 4.03 -23.91 -4.13
C HIS A 63 4.08 -24.75 -2.84
N ASP A 64 5.23 -25.00 -2.29
CA ASP A 64 5.44 -25.72 -1.02
C ASP A 64 5.00 -24.87 0.20
N GLN A 65 4.81 -23.57 0.02
CA GLN A 65 4.35 -22.62 1.05
C GLN A 65 2.83 -22.36 1.02
N LYS A 66 2.03 -23.26 0.45
CA LYS A 66 0.56 -23.05 0.35
C LYS A 66 -0.11 -22.92 1.72
N ASP A 67 0.34 -23.65 2.72
CA ASP A 67 -0.21 -23.58 4.06
C ASP A 67 0.07 -22.21 4.70
N ASP A 68 1.24 -21.64 4.45
CA ASP A 68 1.56 -20.29 4.87
C ASP A 68 0.70 -19.24 4.16
N LEU A 69 0.44 -19.41 2.86
CA LEU A 69 -0.48 -18.54 2.12
C LEU A 69 -1.90 -18.55 2.72
N ALA A 70 -2.39 -19.74 3.10
CA ALA A 70 -3.69 -19.89 3.76
C ALA A 70 -3.68 -19.23 5.14
N ARG A 71 -2.61 -19.40 5.92
CA ARG A 71 -2.40 -18.77 7.23
C ARG A 71 -2.41 -17.23 7.13
N GLN A 72 -1.66 -16.66 6.18
CA GLN A 72 -1.61 -15.22 5.92
C GLN A 72 -3.02 -14.70 5.61
N THR A 73 -3.72 -15.33 4.67
CA THR A 73 -5.08 -14.92 4.27
C THR A 73 -6.04 -14.95 5.46
N ALA A 74 -5.98 -15.99 6.29
CA ALA A 74 -6.80 -16.11 7.49
C ALA A 74 -6.46 -15.03 8.54
N ARG A 75 -5.17 -14.67 8.71
CA ARG A 75 -4.73 -13.60 9.62
C ARG A 75 -5.27 -12.24 9.18
N LEU A 76 -5.15 -11.92 7.88
CA LEU A 76 -5.66 -10.69 7.30
C LEU A 76 -7.18 -10.58 7.45
N SER A 77 -7.91 -11.67 7.15
CA SER A 77 -9.37 -11.70 7.27
C SER A 77 -9.84 -11.53 8.72
N ARG A 78 -9.16 -12.15 9.67
CA ARG A 78 -9.46 -11.98 11.11
C ARG A 78 -9.21 -10.55 11.57
N TRP A 79 -8.12 -9.92 11.11
CA TRP A 79 -7.82 -8.53 11.43
C TRP A 79 -8.93 -7.61 10.91
N ALA A 80 -9.35 -7.78 9.64
CA ALA A 80 -10.40 -6.97 9.05
C ALA A 80 -11.75 -7.15 9.77
N ALA A 81 -12.11 -8.40 10.10
CA ALA A 81 -13.35 -8.72 10.82
C ALA A 81 -13.34 -8.11 12.23
N LYS A 82 -12.21 -8.23 12.98
CA LYS A 82 -12.08 -7.66 14.32
C LYS A 82 -12.22 -6.14 14.34
N ALA A 83 -11.73 -5.48 13.32
CA ALA A 83 -11.79 -4.02 13.18
C ALA A 83 -13.09 -3.53 12.49
N GLY A 84 -13.99 -4.44 12.09
CA GLY A 84 -15.24 -4.09 11.43
C GLY A 84 -15.07 -3.51 10.01
N HIS A 85 -13.95 -3.78 9.36
CA HIS A 85 -13.67 -3.28 8.02
C HIS A 85 -14.50 -4.00 6.95
N ARG A 86 -14.97 -3.25 5.95
CA ARG A 86 -15.63 -3.80 4.76
C ARG A 86 -14.57 -4.35 3.81
N VAL A 87 -14.41 -5.67 3.75
CA VAL A 87 -13.54 -6.32 2.78
C VAL A 87 -14.23 -6.39 1.42
N VAL A 88 -13.66 -5.71 0.42
CA VAL A 88 -14.19 -5.68 -0.96
C VAL A 88 -13.44 -6.64 -1.89
N ARG A 89 -12.17 -6.95 -1.54
CA ARG A 89 -11.35 -7.86 -2.35
C ARG A 89 -10.35 -8.64 -1.48
N ILE A 90 -10.20 -9.91 -1.79
CA ILE A 90 -9.14 -10.76 -1.22
C ILE A 90 -8.38 -11.38 -2.40
N GLU A 91 -7.09 -11.13 -2.47
CA GLU A 91 -6.22 -11.71 -3.47
C GLU A 91 -5.05 -12.43 -2.81
N SER A 92 -4.80 -13.65 -3.28
CA SER A 92 -3.66 -14.43 -2.81
C SER A 92 -2.96 -15.11 -3.98
N GLU A 93 -1.63 -15.05 -4.06
CA GLU A 93 -0.90 -15.64 -5.18
C GLU A 93 0.45 -16.27 -4.76
N ILE A 94 0.87 -17.21 -5.58
CA ILE A 94 2.20 -17.80 -5.49
C ILE A 94 3.02 -17.14 -6.60
N ALA A 95 3.91 -16.24 -6.22
CA ALA A 95 4.73 -15.47 -7.16
C ALA A 95 5.94 -14.87 -6.43
N SER A 96 7.01 -14.59 -7.16
CA SER A 96 8.17 -13.88 -6.62
C SER A 96 7.83 -12.45 -6.21
N GLY A 97 8.38 -12.02 -5.08
CA GLY A 97 8.30 -10.64 -4.59
C GLY A 97 9.05 -9.63 -5.48
N MET A 98 9.97 -10.12 -6.29
CA MET A 98 10.79 -9.33 -7.23
C MET A 98 10.08 -9.12 -8.59
N ASN A 99 9.01 -9.87 -8.87
CA ASN A 99 8.28 -9.77 -10.13
C ASN A 99 7.17 -8.71 -10.07
N GLY A 100 7.33 -7.62 -10.81
CA GLY A 100 6.32 -6.56 -10.93
C GLY A 100 5.07 -6.95 -11.76
N ALA A 101 5.11 -8.06 -12.50
CA ALA A 101 4.01 -8.49 -13.39
C ALA A 101 2.96 -9.39 -12.70
N ARG A 102 2.84 -9.31 -11.37
CA ARG A 102 1.90 -10.11 -10.57
C ARG A 102 0.45 -9.72 -10.86
N THR A 103 -0.31 -10.65 -11.45
CA THR A 103 -1.67 -10.37 -11.94
C THR A 103 -2.63 -10.02 -10.82
N LYS A 104 -2.56 -10.73 -9.69
CA LYS A 104 -3.50 -10.55 -8.58
C LYS A 104 -3.18 -9.28 -7.79
N ALA A 105 -1.90 -8.99 -7.52
CA ALA A 105 -1.49 -7.71 -6.94
C ALA A 105 -1.97 -6.52 -7.81
N ARG A 106 -1.75 -6.59 -9.12
CA ARG A 106 -2.20 -5.55 -10.04
C ARG A 106 -3.72 -5.37 -10.05
N ARG A 107 -4.48 -6.47 -10.01
CA ARG A 107 -5.95 -6.43 -9.95
C ARG A 107 -6.43 -5.74 -8.68
N LEU A 108 -5.84 -6.07 -7.53
CA LEU A 108 -6.17 -5.43 -6.26
C LEU A 108 -5.80 -3.95 -6.23
N LEU A 109 -4.62 -3.60 -6.73
CA LEU A 109 -4.15 -2.21 -6.78
C LEU A 109 -4.94 -1.36 -7.78
N ALA A 110 -5.46 -1.95 -8.86
CA ALA A 110 -6.25 -1.26 -9.87
C ALA A 110 -7.74 -1.14 -9.52
N ASP A 111 -8.20 -1.80 -8.45
CA ASP A 111 -9.60 -1.77 -8.04
C ASP A 111 -9.93 -0.42 -7.37
N PRO A 112 -10.85 0.39 -7.95
CA PRO A 112 -11.21 1.69 -7.39
C PRO A 112 -11.95 1.58 -6.05
N ASP A 113 -12.59 0.45 -5.76
CA ASP A 113 -13.31 0.23 -4.50
C ASP A 113 -12.35 -0.11 -3.34
N VAL A 114 -11.09 -0.43 -3.63
CA VAL A 114 -10.06 -0.68 -2.62
C VAL A 114 -9.39 0.62 -2.23
N THR A 115 -9.72 1.14 -1.07
CA THR A 115 -9.12 2.36 -0.51
C THR A 115 -7.98 2.06 0.46
N THR A 116 -8.01 0.89 1.07
CA THR A 116 -6.96 0.43 1.98
C THR A 116 -6.46 -0.94 1.54
N VAL A 117 -5.18 -1.02 1.22
CA VAL A 117 -4.50 -2.30 0.93
C VAL A 117 -3.88 -2.82 2.22
N VAL A 118 -4.13 -4.08 2.56
CA VAL A 118 -3.60 -4.68 3.79
C VAL A 118 -2.77 -5.90 3.46
N VAL A 119 -1.57 -5.95 4.02
CA VAL A 119 -0.62 -7.07 3.89
C VAL A 119 -0.12 -7.51 5.26
N GLU A 120 0.34 -8.74 5.39
CA GLU A 120 0.94 -9.22 6.63
C GLU A 120 2.30 -8.53 6.86
N HIS A 121 3.20 -8.61 5.89
CA HIS A 121 4.52 -7.97 5.89
C HIS A 121 4.69 -7.14 4.62
N LYS A 122 5.54 -6.12 4.69
CA LYS A 122 5.80 -5.19 3.58
C LYS A 122 6.28 -5.89 2.31
N ASP A 123 7.13 -6.91 2.47
CA ASP A 123 7.68 -7.74 1.39
C ASP A 123 6.63 -8.58 0.65
N ARG A 124 5.44 -8.79 1.24
CA ARG A 124 4.33 -9.46 0.54
C ARG A 124 3.81 -8.65 -0.63
N LEU A 125 3.74 -7.32 -0.48
CA LEU A 125 3.35 -6.44 -1.58
C LEU A 125 4.45 -6.25 -2.62
N GLY A 126 5.70 -6.27 -2.20
CA GLY A 126 6.87 -6.20 -3.07
C GLY A 126 8.15 -6.25 -2.27
N ARG A 127 9.18 -6.90 -2.80
CA ARG A 127 10.48 -6.97 -2.14
C ARG A 127 11.29 -5.70 -2.37
N MET A 128 11.05 -5.05 -3.50
CA MET A 128 11.68 -3.77 -3.86
C MET A 128 10.63 -2.73 -4.25
N ASN A 129 10.93 -1.48 -4.00
CA ASN A 129 10.13 -0.33 -4.41
C ASN A 129 8.70 -0.30 -3.83
N VAL A 130 8.47 -0.86 -2.64
CA VAL A 130 7.16 -0.78 -1.96
C VAL A 130 6.82 0.66 -1.66
N GLU A 131 7.81 1.50 -1.37
CA GLU A 131 7.69 2.92 -1.13
C GLU A 131 7.07 3.67 -2.33
N LEU A 132 7.36 3.22 -3.56
CA LEU A 132 6.72 3.78 -4.77
C LEU A 132 5.24 3.40 -4.85
N ILE A 133 4.89 2.16 -4.46
CA ILE A 133 3.49 1.72 -4.40
C ILE A 133 2.74 2.52 -3.33
N GLU A 134 3.35 2.70 -2.17
CA GLU A 134 2.80 3.46 -1.05
C GLU A 134 2.58 4.94 -1.44
N ALA A 135 3.56 5.57 -2.08
CA ALA A 135 3.44 6.93 -2.60
C ALA A 135 2.32 7.05 -3.66
N ALA A 136 2.21 6.08 -4.57
CA ALA A 136 1.15 6.05 -5.59
C ALA A 136 -0.24 5.88 -4.98
N LEU A 137 -0.39 5.04 -3.96
CA LEU A 137 -1.62 4.89 -3.19
C LEU A 137 -1.99 6.20 -2.49
N SER A 138 -1.03 6.80 -1.78
CA SER A 138 -1.23 8.08 -1.08
C SER A 138 -1.65 9.21 -2.02
N ALA A 139 -1.07 9.28 -3.22
CA ALA A 139 -1.43 10.29 -4.22
C ALA A 139 -2.91 10.22 -4.67
N THR A 140 -3.55 9.08 -4.46
CA THR A 140 -4.98 8.86 -4.77
C THR A 140 -5.86 8.80 -3.52
N GLY A 141 -5.35 9.22 -2.35
CA GLY A 141 -6.08 9.16 -1.07
C GLY A 141 -6.23 7.74 -0.52
N ARG A 142 -5.50 6.78 -1.05
CA ARG A 142 -5.48 5.37 -0.62
C ARG A 142 -4.30 5.11 0.32
N ARG A 143 -4.35 4.03 1.06
CA ARG A 143 -3.29 3.72 2.05
C ARG A 143 -2.90 2.24 2.04
N LEU A 144 -1.66 2.00 2.47
CA LEU A 144 -1.14 0.67 2.77
C LEU A 144 -1.15 0.47 4.30
N VAL A 145 -1.61 -0.69 4.75
CA VAL A 145 -1.53 -1.15 6.14
C VAL A 145 -0.72 -2.43 6.18
N VAL A 146 0.32 -2.43 6.98
CA VAL A 146 1.19 -3.58 7.24
C VAL A 146 0.90 -4.05 8.65
N LEU A 147 0.61 -5.34 8.83
CA LEU A 147 0.24 -5.89 10.14
C LEU A 147 1.45 -6.25 11.01
N ASP A 148 2.61 -6.46 10.37
CA ASP A 148 3.83 -6.88 11.04
C ASP A 148 5.04 -6.33 10.27
N ASP A 149 5.88 -5.57 10.94
CA ASP A 149 7.06 -4.93 10.33
C ASP A 149 8.23 -5.91 10.10
N GLY A 150 8.09 -7.17 10.53
CA GLY A 150 9.10 -8.21 10.29
C GLY A 150 9.26 -8.55 8.82
N GLU A 151 10.43 -9.04 8.45
CA GLU A 151 10.75 -9.56 7.12
C GLU A 151 10.97 -11.09 7.21
N VAL A 152 10.56 -11.84 6.18
CA VAL A 152 10.74 -13.30 6.16
C VAL A 152 11.97 -13.64 5.32
N ASP A 153 13.06 -14.00 6.01
CA ASP A 153 14.38 -14.24 5.41
C ASP A 153 14.39 -15.38 4.39
N ASP A 154 13.69 -16.50 4.66
CA ASP A 154 13.65 -17.66 3.77
C ASP A 154 13.11 -17.32 2.36
N ASP A 155 12.17 -16.40 2.27
CA ASP A 155 11.63 -15.94 0.99
C ASP A 155 12.60 -15.02 0.25
N LEU A 156 13.45 -14.25 0.96
CA LEU A 156 14.43 -13.37 0.36
C LEU A 156 15.44 -14.14 -0.48
N VAL A 157 16.02 -15.20 0.06
CA VAL A 157 16.99 -16.05 -0.64
C VAL A 157 16.39 -16.64 -1.92
N ARG A 158 15.13 -17.10 -1.86
CA ARG A 158 14.40 -17.64 -3.01
C ARG A 158 14.18 -16.60 -4.09
N ASP A 159 13.70 -15.43 -3.70
CA ASP A 159 13.46 -14.32 -4.62
C ASP A 159 14.76 -13.87 -5.32
N ILE A 160 15.88 -13.80 -4.61
CA ILE A 160 17.21 -13.49 -5.18
C ILE A 160 17.64 -14.54 -6.20
N VAL A 161 17.50 -15.85 -5.87
CA VAL A 161 17.84 -16.94 -6.80
C VAL A 161 17.02 -16.83 -8.09
N GLU A 162 15.75 -16.45 -8.01
CA GLU A 162 14.87 -16.28 -9.18
C GLU A 162 15.35 -15.11 -10.06
N VAL A 163 15.69 -13.96 -9.46
CA VAL A 163 16.23 -12.81 -10.19
C VAL A 163 17.55 -13.15 -10.87
N LEU A 164 18.49 -13.75 -10.14
CA LEU A 164 19.76 -14.18 -10.71
C LEU A 164 19.55 -15.21 -11.84
N THR A 165 18.60 -16.14 -11.68
CA THR A 165 18.26 -17.11 -12.72
C THR A 165 17.75 -16.40 -13.97
N SER A 166 16.87 -15.41 -13.83
CA SER A 166 16.37 -14.62 -14.95
C SER A 166 17.49 -13.84 -15.65
N PHE A 167 18.39 -13.26 -14.88
CA PHE A 167 19.58 -12.55 -15.38
C PHE A 167 20.52 -13.48 -16.16
N CYS A 168 20.87 -14.62 -15.56
CA CYS A 168 21.68 -15.63 -16.21
C CYS A 168 21.03 -16.21 -17.49
N ALA A 169 19.69 -16.32 -17.52
CA ALA A 169 18.98 -16.76 -18.69
C ALA A 169 19.09 -15.79 -19.87
N ARG A 170 19.08 -14.49 -19.58
CA ARG A 170 19.26 -13.44 -20.59
C ARG A 170 20.69 -13.34 -21.10
N LEU A 171 21.69 -13.52 -20.23
CA LEU A 171 23.10 -13.37 -20.60
C LEU A 171 23.68 -14.63 -21.24
N TYR A 172 23.29 -15.83 -20.78
CA TYR A 172 23.96 -17.09 -21.11
C TYR A 172 23.03 -18.17 -21.68
N GLY A 173 21.77 -17.87 -21.86
CA GLY A 173 20.74 -18.81 -22.32
C GLY A 173 20.14 -19.66 -21.20
N ARG A 174 18.94 -20.19 -21.45
CA ARG A 174 18.08 -20.80 -20.41
C ARG A 174 18.62 -22.10 -19.78
N ARG A 175 19.41 -22.90 -20.53
CA ARG A 175 19.79 -24.26 -20.12
C ARG A 175 20.64 -24.32 -18.85
N SER A 176 21.47 -23.33 -18.57
CA SER A 176 22.37 -23.31 -17.40
C SER A 176 22.10 -22.18 -16.39
N ALA A 177 21.05 -21.40 -16.61
CA ALA A 177 20.79 -20.18 -15.86
C ALA A 177 20.64 -20.43 -14.35
N LYS A 178 19.85 -21.44 -13.94
CA LYS A 178 19.60 -21.77 -12.54
C LYS A 178 20.88 -22.23 -11.82
N ASN A 179 21.72 -23.03 -12.49
CA ASN A 179 22.97 -23.50 -11.90
C ASN A 179 24.00 -22.37 -11.76
N ARG A 180 24.03 -21.42 -12.72
CA ARG A 180 24.91 -20.25 -12.64
C ARG A 180 24.45 -19.27 -11.56
N ALA A 181 23.15 -19.06 -11.39
CA ALA A 181 22.61 -18.25 -10.31
C ALA A 181 22.98 -18.80 -8.93
N LYS A 182 22.85 -20.13 -8.73
CA LYS A 182 23.27 -20.79 -7.48
C LYS A 182 24.77 -20.63 -7.21
N LYS A 183 25.60 -20.87 -8.22
CA LYS A 183 27.07 -20.71 -8.10
C LYS A 183 27.48 -19.27 -7.80
N ALA A 184 26.78 -18.27 -8.36
CA ALA A 184 27.03 -16.87 -8.05
C ALA A 184 26.73 -16.56 -6.58
N LEU A 185 25.62 -17.10 -6.05
CA LEU A 185 25.25 -16.92 -4.65
C LEU A 185 26.22 -17.63 -3.70
N GLU A 186 26.61 -18.87 -4.02
CA GLU A 186 27.61 -19.63 -3.27
C GLU A 186 28.97 -18.92 -3.25
N ALA A 187 29.39 -18.35 -4.38
CA ALA A 187 30.60 -17.57 -4.47
C ALA A 187 30.56 -16.30 -3.63
N ALA A 188 29.40 -15.60 -3.60
CA ALA A 188 29.22 -14.42 -2.78
C ALA A 188 29.29 -14.74 -1.27
N ALA A 189 28.68 -15.84 -0.85
CA ALA A 189 28.71 -16.29 0.55
C ALA A 189 30.08 -16.80 1.03
N ALA A 190 30.98 -17.20 0.12
CA ALA A 190 32.30 -17.71 0.46
C ALA A 190 33.36 -16.61 0.74
N TYR A 191 32.98 -15.33 0.62
CA TYR A 191 33.87 -14.18 0.89
C TYR A 191 33.67 -13.57 2.29
N GLU A 192 32.82 -14.18 3.14
CA GLU A 192 32.72 -13.88 4.57
C GLU A 192 33.66 -14.80 5.37
#